data_74c8ea2dbdea0e19c79c66b7f6546d49
#
_entry.id   74c8ea2dbdea0e19c79c66b7f6546d49
#
_cell.length_a   1.000
_cell.length_b   1.000
_cell.length_c   1.000
_cell.angle_alpha   90.00
_cell.angle_beta   90.00
_cell.angle_gamma   90.00
#
_symmetry.space_group_name_H-M   'P 1'
#
loop_
_entity.id
_entity.type
_entity.pdbx_description
1 polymer ?
#
loop_
_entity_poly.entity_id
_entity_poly.type
_entity_poly.pdbx_seq_one_letter_code
_entity_poly.pdbx_strand_id
1 'polypeptide(L)'
;ISFEKYYLVKLHERLILIGEKCLEYEKEIVKEIRNFNEMFNPDFDKLLFCIEDSKKISEAFCQQKKSSLEFHPFIIPKPWCPLFIDQELTCSPFSDLCDQFKAFYAGHKKEKPYVNNYYSFCNLKLTFPGQNKEYIVRSNFFSSTILLKLSEKELKFSEIVDLLKCHKKYASLLIVKLHEMKLINRKGSSQKLEENDLFSLNTNFNSPNSFILIPPPLQNCTDSHLSLAEMEKKDSIKCAIVRFLKQSQKLERSVLEEKVKKVLENKFN
;
A
#
# COMPACT_ATOMS: atom_id res chain seq x y z
N ILE A 1 11.83 -5.09 -19.46
CA ILE A 1 12.00 -4.65 -18.04
C ILE A 1 13.24 -5.34 -17.53
N SER A 2 14.23 -4.59 -16.99
CA SER A 2 15.38 -5.26 -16.37
C SER A 2 14.91 -6.03 -15.13
N PHE A 3 15.53 -7.15 -14.86
CA PHE A 3 15.25 -7.98 -13.67
C PHE A 3 15.27 -7.13 -12.39
N GLU A 4 16.22 -6.21 -12.25
CA GLU A 4 16.36 -5.33 -11.09
C GLU A 4 15.14 -4.44 -10.87
N LYS A 5 14.61 -3.81 -11.94
CA LYS A 5 13.41 -2.96 -11.83
C LYS A 5 12.22 -3.79 -11.37
N TYR A 6 12.04 -4.98 -11.94
CA TYR A 6 10.98 -5.88 -11.53
C TYR A 6 11.17 -6.33 -10.07
N TYR A 7 12.39 -6.73 -9.72
CA TYR A 7 12.70 -7.18 -8.37
C TYR A 7 12.49 -6.07 -7.34
N LEU A 8 12.90 -4.83 -7.63
CA LEU A 8 12.71 -3.69 -6.73
C LEU A 8 11.21 -3.45 -6.40
N VAL A 9 10.34 -3.54 -7.41
CA VAL A 9 8.87 -3.43 -7.19
C VAL A 9 8.40 -4.57 -6.28
N LYS A 10 8.83 -5.79 -6.52
CA LYS A 10 8.44 -6.95 -5.71
C LYS A 10 9.03 -6.92 -4.31
N LEU A 11 10.23 -6.37 -4.16
CA LEU A 11 10.84 -6.11 -2.86
C LEU A 11 9.99 -5.14 -2.04
N HIS A 12 9.56 -4.01 -2.61
CA HIS A 12 8.64 -3.08 -1.94
C HIS A 12 7.37 -3.76 -1.46
N GLU A 13 6.71 -4.52 -2.34
CA GLU A 13 5.49 -5.25 -1.98
C GLU A 13 5.72 -6.21 -0.81
N ARG A 14 6.80 -7.01 -0.84
CA ARG A 14 7.10 -7.96 0.23
C ARG A 14 7.44 -7.28 1.55
N LEU A 15 8.25 -6.22 1.52
CA LEU A 15 8.62 -5.48 2.72
C LEU A 15 7.41 -4.81 3.38
N ILE A 16 6.46 -4.31 2.59
CA ILE A 16 5.22 -3.74 3.11
C ILE A 16 4.30 -4.82 3.68
N LEU A 17 4.15 -5.95 2.97
CA LEU A 17 3.21 -7.00 3.37
C LEU A 17 3.71 -7.85 4.53
N ILE A 18 5.01 -8.20 4.53
CA ILE A 18 5.61 -9.13 5.49
C ILE A 18 6.35 -8.39 6.60
N GLY A 19 6.85 -7.18 6.31
CA GLY A 19 7.60 -6.35 7.25
C GLY A 19 9.00 -6.86 7.51
N GLU A 20 9.49 -6.64 8.74
CA GLU A 20 10.86 -6.97 9.16
C GLU A 20 11.25 -8.46 9.02
N LYS A 21 10.28 -9.35 9.02
CA LYS A 21 10.54 -10.81 9.00
C LYS A 21 11.27 -11.28 7.74
N CYS A 22 11.13 -10.56 6.62
CA CYS A 22 11.84 -10.92 5.39
C CYS A 22 13.13 -10.10 5.19
N LEU A 23 13.43 -9.12 6.05
CA LEU A 23 14.52 -8.17 5.85
C LEU A 23 15.89 -8.85 5.68
N GLU A 24 16.24 -9.81 6.52
CA GLU A 24 17.54 -10.47 6.46
C GLU A 24 17.69 -11.30 5.17
N TYR A 25 16.64 -12.01 4.76
CA TYR A 25 16.63 -12.75 3.49
C TYR A 25 16.77 -11.80 2.30
N GLU A 26 16.07 -10.67 2.33
CA GLU A 26 16.15 -9.67 1.24
C GLU A 26 17.53 -9.02 1.17
N LYS A 27 18.20 -8.79 2.29
CA LYS A 27 19.59 -8.31 2.30
C LYS A 27 20.55 -9.29 1.62
N GLU A 28 20.40 -10.57 1.90
CA GLU A 28 21.22 -11.63 1.25
C GLU A 28 20.97 -11.65 -0.26
N ILE A 29 19.71 -11.62 -0.69
CA ILE A 29 19.36 -11.62 -2.12
C ILE A 29 19.90 -10.35 -2.81
N VAL A 30 19.74 -9.18 -2.19
CA VAL A 30 20.28 -7.91 -2.73
C VAL A 30 21.81 -7.96 -2.84
N LYS A 31 22.48 -8.57 -1.88
CA LYS A 31 23.93 -8.79 -1.92
C LYS A 31 24.33 -9.66 -3.11
N GLU A 32 23.60 -10.76 -3.36
CA GLU A 32 23.86 -11.62 -4.52
C GLU A 32 23.60 -10.89 -5.84
N ILE A 33 22.50 -10.12 -5.95
CA ILE A 33 22.23 -9.30 -7.14
C ILE A 33 23.39 -8.34 -7.42
N ARG A 34 23.95 -7.73 -6.36
CA ARG A 34 25.12 -6.83 -6.46
C ARG A 34 26.35 -7.56 -7.00
N ASN A 35 26.59 -8.80 -6.56
CA ASN A 35 27.73 -9.60 -7.01
C ASN A 35 27.68 -9.93 -8.52
N PHE A 36 26.45 -10.04 -9.07
CA PHE A 36 26.25 -10.36 -10.49
C PHE A 36 26.17 -9.16 -11.41
N ASN A 37 26.03 -7.94 -10.87
CA ASN A 37 25.83 -6.74 -11.68
C ASN A 37 26.74 -5.60 -11.22
N GLU A 38 27.70 -5.22 -12.07
CA GLU A 38 28.62 -4.10 -11.83
C GLU A 38 27.89 -2.73 -11.73
N MET A 39 26.73 -2.61 -12.40
CA MET A 39 25.88 -1.41 -12.39
C MET A 39 24.69 -1.56 -11.43
N PHE A 40 24.96 -1.96 -10.21
CA PHE A 40 23.95 -2.18 -9.18
C PHE A 40 23.11 -0.90 -8.91
N ASN A 41 21.78 -1.09 -8.82
CA ASN A 41 20.86 0.00 -8.53
C ASN A 41 20.92 0.39 -7.03
N PRO A 42 21.37 1.61 -6.67
CA PRO A 42 21.52 2.04 -5.26
C PRO A 42 20.18 2.17 -4.53
N ASP A 43 19.04 2.10 -5.21
CA ASP A 43 17.72 2.22 -4.58
C ASP A 43 17.38 1.00 -3.71
N PHE A 44 18.02 -0.16 -3.96
CA PHE A 44 17.91 -1.31 -3.06
C PHE A 44 18.44 -1.00 -1.66
N ASP A 45 19.66 -0.45 -1.57
CA ASP A 45 20.28 -0.11 -0.28
C ASP A 45 19.47 0.96 0.45
N LYS A 46 19.02 1.96 -0.27
CA LYS A 46 18.20 3.04 0.30
C LYS A 46 16.89 2.50 0.88
N LEU A 47 16.25 1.55 0.17
CA LEU A 47 15.01 0.94 0.65
C LEU A 47 15.26 0.10 1.91
N LEU A 48 16.29 -0.74 1.92
CA LEU A 48 16.65 -1.53 3.10
C LEU A 48 17.00 -0.63 4.29
N PHE A 49 17.73 0.45 4.06
CA PHE A 49 18.03 1.44 5.08
C PHE A 49 16.78 2.12 5.66
N CYS A 50 15.79 2.44 4.81
CA CYS A 50 14.53 3.02 5.28
C CYS A 50 13.78 2.11 6.27
N ILE A 51 13.90 0.79 6.12
CA ILE A 51 13.29 -0.16 7.05
C ILE A 51 13.99 -0.12 8.40
N GLU A 52 15.31 -0.13 8.40
CA GLU A 52 16.11 -0.06 9.62
C GLU A 52 15.90 1.27 10.38
N ASP A 53 15.84 2.38 9.66
CA ASP A 53 15.53 3.70 10.25
C ASP A 53 14.09 3.73 10.79
N SER A 54 13.14 3.14 10.07
CA SER A 54 11.76 3.00 10.52
C SER A 54 11.65 2.23 11.83
N LYS A 55 12.43 1.16 11.99
CA LYS A 55 12.48 0.37 13.21
C LYS A 55 12.95 1.21 14.41
N LYS A 56 14.05 1.94 14.27
CA LYS A 56 14.58 2.81 15.32
C LYS A 56 13.56 3.88 15.73
N ILE A 57 12.88 4.48 14.74
CA ILE A 57 11.84 5.49 14.97
C ILE A 57 10.63 4.86 15.67
N SER A 58 10.23 3.66 15.26
CA SER A 58 9.16 2.89 15.90
C SER A 58 9.46 2.61 17.38
N GLU A 59 10.65 2.12 17.67
CA GLU A 59 11.11 1.84 19.03
C GLU A 59 11.10 3.11 19.90
N ALA A 60 11.61 4.23 19.38
CA ALA A 60 11.61 5.52 20.07
C ALA A 60 10.19 6.03 20.34
N PHE A 61 9.27 5.88 19.38
CA PHE A 61 7.87 6.23 19.56
C PHE A 61 7.18 5.37 20.64
N CYS A 62 7.40 4.05 20.62
CA CYS A 62 6.84 3.14 21.60
C CYS A 62 7.37 3.39 23.02
N GLN A 63 8.65 3.75 23.15
CA GLN A 63 9.24 4.12 24.45
C GLN A 63 8.66 5.39 25.03
N GLN A 64 8.37 6.38 24.17
CA GLN A 64 7.81 7.65 24.59
C GLN A 64 6.31 7.56 24.92
N LYS A 65 5.58 6.67 24.29
CA LYS A 65 4.15 6.47 24.49
C LYS A 65 3.84 5.06 25.00
N LYS A 66 3.26 4.99 26.19
CA LYS A 66 2.67 3.76 26.72
C LYS A 66 1.33 3.50 26.01
N SER A 67 1.37 3.06 24.75
CA SER A 67 0.17 2.62 24.04
C SER A 67 -0.07 1.14 24.32
N SER A 68 -1.33 0.76 24.50
CA SER A 68 -1.73 -0.66 24.59
C SER A 68 -1.71 -1.34 23.20
N LEU A 69 -1.56 -0.56 22.13
CA LEU A 69 -1.52 -1.04 20.75
C LEU A 69 -0.06 -1.09 20.28
N GLU A 70 0.36 -2.24 19.78
CA GLU A 70 1.61 -2.37 19.04
C GLU A 70 1.49 -1.59 17.72
N PHE A 71 2.47 -0.72 17.45
CA PHE A 71 2.49 0.11 16.27
C PHE A 71 3.88 0.12 15.64
N HIS A 72 3.95 -0.35 14.40
CA HIS A 72 5.19 -0.48 13.63
C HIS A 72 5.10 0.35 12.36
N PRO A 73 5.44 1.65 12.40
CA PRO A 73 5.45 2.48 11.22
C PRO A 73 6.57 2.06 10.26
N PHE A 74 6.22 1.94 8.99
CA PHE A 74 7.17 1.75 7.92
C PHE A 74 7.23 3.03 7.08
N ILE A 75 8.36 3.74 7.17
CA ILE A 75 8.54 5.06 6.58
C ILE A 75 9.27 4.91 5.26
N ILE A 76 8.60 5.23 4.17
CA ILE A 76 9.13 5.14 2.81
C ILE A 76 9.08 6.51 2.16
N PRO A 77 10.14 6.96 1.47
CA PRO A 77 10.08 8.15 0.63
C PRO A 77 8.98 8.05 -0.43
N LYS A 78 8.24 9.13 -0.64
CA LYS A 78 7.11 9.19 -1.57
C LYS A 78 7.40 8.63 -2.97
N PRO A 79 8.56 8.87 -3.61
CA PRO A 79 8.86 8.31 -4.93
C PRO A 79 8.93 6.79 -4.98
N TRP A 80 9.12 6.14 -3.82
CA TRP A 80 9.23 4.67 -3.72
C TRP A 80 7.95 4.03 -3.21
N CYS A 81 6.94 4.81 -2.84
CA CYS A 81 5.66 4.27 -2.47
C CYS A 81 4.94 3.74 -3.72
N PRO A 82 4.66 2.43 -3.82
CA PRO A 82 4.13 1.84 -5.04
C PRO A 82 2.74 2.36 -5.41
N LEU A 83 1.95 2.75 -4.43
CA LEU A 83 0.63 3.34 -4.63
C LEU A 83 0.41 4.45 -3.61
N PHE A 84 0.25 5.67 -4.10
CA PHE A 84 -0.06 6.81 -3.25
C PHE A 84 -1.55 7.18 -3.41
N ILE A 85 -2.32 6.95 -2.36
CA ILE A 85 -3.73 7.37 -2.29
C ILE A 85 -3.82 8.44 -1.22
N ASP A 86 -4.17 9.66 -1.64
CA ASP A 86 -4.33 10.82 -0.77
C ASP A 86 -5.70 10.77 -0.09
N GLN A 87 -5.86 9.87 0.87
CA GLN A 87 -7.10 9.73 1.63
C GLN A 87 -6.77 9.56 3.11
N GLU A 88 -7.26 10.47 3.93
CA GLU A 88 -7.13 10.37 5.38
C GLU A 88 -8.21 9.46 5.96
N LEU A 89 -7.77 8.44 6.70
CA LEU A 89 -8.68 7.63 7.50
C LEU A 89 -9.08 8.43 8.74
N THR A 90 -10.38 8.55 8.97
CA THR A 90 -10.92 9.31 10.12
C THR A 90 -11.52 8.41 11.20
N CYS A 91 -11.26 7.10 11.12
CA CYS A 91 -11.84 6.15 12.07
C CYS A 91 -10.88 5.85 13.23
N SER A 92 -11.28 6.19 14.44
CA SER A 92 -10.64 5.73 15.68
C SER A 92 -10.75 4.18 15.79
N PRO A 93 -9.73 3.47 16.29
CA PRO A 93 -8.50 3.97 16.95
C PRO A 93 -7.33 4.25 15.99
N PHE A 94 -7.46 3.95 14.69
CA PHE A 94 -6.35 4.04 13.74
C PHE A 94 -5.93 5.49 13.47
N SER A 95 -6.92 6.39 13.26
CA SER A 95 -6.64 7.82 13.04
C SER A 95 -5.87 8.43 14.20
N ASP A 96 -6.33 8.19 15.43
CA ASP A 96 -5.75 8.78 16.64
C ASP A 96 -4.28 8.35 16.81
N LEU A 97 -3.99 7.08 16.55
CA LEU A 97 -2.64 6.54 16.65
C LEU A 97 -1.73 7.10 15.53
N CYS A 98 -2.25 7.21 14.32
CA CYS A 98 -1.53 7.81 13.20
C CYS A 98 -1.23 9.29 13.45
N ASP A 99 -2.18 10.05 14.00
CA ASP A 99 -1.98 11.47 14.29
C ASP A 99 -0.98 11.69 15.42
N GLN A 100 -0.99 10.84 16.44
CA GLN A 100 0.03 10.82 17.47
C GLN A 100 1.42 10.55 16.89
N PHE A 101 1.52 9.58 15.97
CA PHE A 101 2.78 9.28 15.30
C PHE A 101 3.24 10.42 14.39
N LYS A 102 2.33 11.03 13.62
CA LYS A 102 2.63 12.20 12.78
C LYS A 102 3.22 13.35 13.60
N ALA A 103 2.62 13.65 14.77
CA ALA A 103 3.13 14.67 15.66
C ALA A 103 4.53 14.35 16.22
N PHE A 104 4.74 13.12 16.65
CA PHE A 104 6.05 12.63 17.11
C PHE A 104 7.11 12.73 16.02
N TYR A 105 6.80 12.24 14.81
CA TYR A 105 7.73 12.24 13.69
C TYR A 105 8.10 13.65 13.24
N ALA A 106 7.13 14.56 13.16
CA ALA A 106 7.36 15.96 12.82
C ALA A 106 8.31 16.65 13.80
N GLY A 107 8.24 16.31 15.08
CA GLY A 107 9.20 16.77 16.10
C GLY A 107 10.61 16.22 15.89
N HIS A 108 10.73 14.98 15.42
CA HIS A 108 12.03 14.30 15.26
C HIS A 108 12.75 14.66 13.96
N LYS A 109 12.04 14.65 12.83
CA LYS A 109 12.64 14.80 11.47
C LYS A 109 12.31 16.14 10.83
N LYS A 110 11.51 17.01 11.45
CA LYS A 110 10.99 18.28 10.90
C LYS A 110 10.23 18.12 9.58
N GLU A 111 9.73 16.93 9.30
CA GLU A 111 8.97 16.56 8.13
C GLU A 111 7.59 16.06 8.56
N LYS A 112 6.58 16.25 7.70
CA LYS A 112 5.24 15.71 7.96
C LYS A 112 5.09 14.37 7.25
N PRO A 113 4.97 13.25 7.96
CA PRO A 113 4.76 11.97 7.35
C PRO A 113 3.30 11.87 6.86
N TYR A 114 3.13 11.10 5.81
CA TYR A 114 1.84 10.81 5.22
C TYR A 114 1.48 9.34 5.48
N VAL A 115 0.24 9.07 5.89
CA VAL A 115 -0.19 7.69 6.15
C VAL A 115 -0.86 7.12 4.91
N ASN A 116 -0.30 6.05 4.37
CA ASN A 116 -0.92 5.32 3.26
C ASN A 116 -1.83 4.23 3.81
N ASN A 117 -3.13 4.50 3.89
CA ASN A 117 -4.12 3.58 4.45
C ASN A 117 -4.31 2.29 3.63
N TYR A 118 -3.95 2.31 2.35
CA TYR A 118 -4.02 1.13 1.48
C TYR A 118 -2.99 0.07 1.90
N TYR A 119 -1.76 0.51 2.21
CA TYR A 119 -0.66 -0.34 2.65
C TYR A 119 -0.48 -0.40 4.17
N SER A 120 -1.32 0.28 4.93
CA SER A 120 -1.32 0.17 6.39
C SER A 120 -2.14 -1.05 6.81
N PHE A 121 -1.51 -1.98 7.49
CA PHE A 121 -2.12 -3.23 7.93
C PHE A 121 -2.27 -3.25 9.45
N CYS A 122 -3.31 -3.92 9.92
CA CYS A 122 -3.44 -4.26 11.32
C CYS A 122 -3.85 -5.72 11.50
N ASN A 123 -3.55 -6.26 12.68
CA ASN A 123 -3.99 -7.55 13.13
C ASN A 123 -5.16 -7.32 14.11
N LEU A 124 -6.36 -7.70 13.70
CA LEU A 124 -7.54 -7.66 14.54
C LEU A 124 -7.73 -9.02 15.21
N LYS A 125 -7.93 -9.03 16.52
CA LYS A 125 -8.52 -10.16 17.21
C LYS A 125 -10.03 -10.07 17.07
N LEU A 126 -10.61 -11.04 16.39
CA LEU A 126 -12.02 -11.04 16.05
C LEU A 126 -12.66 -12.36 16.50
N THR A 127 -13.75 -12.25 17.26
CA THR A 127 -14.62 -13.38 17.60
C THR A 127 -15.93 -13.19 16.87
N PHE A 128 -16.34 -14.19 16.09
CA PHE A 128 -17.60 -14.09 15.36
C PHE A 128 -18.77 -14.42 16.29
N PRO A 129 -19.94 -13.77 16.08
CA PRO A 129 -21.11 -14.00 16.93
C PRO A 129 -21.49 -15.48 17.01
N GLY A 130 -21.76 -15.95 18.23
CA GLY A 130 -22.13 -17.37 18.47
C GLY A 130 -20.97 -18.37 18.51
N GLN A 131 -19.72 -17.89 18.45
CA GLN A 131 -18.53 -18.73 18.47
C GLN A 131 -17.60 -18.34 19.63
N ASN A 132 -16.89 -19.35 20.18
CA ASN A 132 -15.85 -19.12 21.20
C ASN A 132 -14.45 -19.08 20.59
N LYS A 133 -14.31 -19.27 19.27
CA LYS A 133 -13.02 -19.26 18.58
C LYS A 133 -12.59 -17.85 18.24
N GLU A 134 -11.40 -17.48 18.69
CA GLU A 134 -10.74 -16.22 18.34
C GLU A 134 -9.93 -16.40 17.06
N TYR A 135 -10.03 -15.44 16.15
CA TYR A 135 -9.27 -15.37 14.91
C TYR A 135 -8.41 -14.12 14.91
N ILE A 136 -7.20 -14.23 14.39
CA ILE A 136 -6.34 -13.09 14.07
C ILE A 136 -6.52 -12.75 12.60
N VAL A 137 -7.18 -11.65 12.32
CA VAL A 137 -7.45 -11.17 10.96
C VAL A 137 -6.47 -10.06 10.62
N ARG A 138 -5.53 -10.34 9.71
CA ARG A 138 -4.62 -9.33 9.16
C ARG A 138 -5.22 -8.72 7.90
N SER A 139 -5.47 -7.44 7.92
CA SER A 139 -6.05 -6.71 6.78
C SER A 139 -5.56 -5.26 6.74
N ASN A 140 -5.78 -4.58 5.60
CA ASN A 140 -5.51 -3.15 5.52
C ASN A 140 -6.47 -2.35 6.41
N PHE A 141 -6.16 -1.09 6.69
CA PHE A 141 -6.95 -0.25 7.58
C PHE A 141 -8.40 -0.11 7.15
N PHE A 142 -8.69 -0.04 5.86
CA PHE A 142 -10.06 0.06 5.36
C PHE A 142 -10.89 -1.19 5.68
N SER A 143 -10.37 -2.38 5.37
CA SER A 143 -11.04 -3.65 5.69
C SER A 143 -11.18 -3.83 7.20
N SER A 144 -10.15 -3.48 7.95
CA SER A 144 -10.18 -3.54 9.41
C SER A 144 -11.22 -2.61 10.02
N THR A 145 -11.36 -1.41 9.48
CA THR A 145 -12.40 -0.44 9.91
C THR A 145 -13.80 -0.98 9.65
N ILE A 146 -14.03 -1.60 8.47
CA ILE A 146 -15.32 -2.24 8.17
C ILE A 146 -15.62 -3.35 9.19
N LEU A 147 -14.68 -4.27 9.42
CA LEU A 147 -14.87 -5.38 10.34
C LEU A 147 -15.11 -4.92 11.78
N LEU A 148 -14.37 -3.92 12.27
CA LEU A 148 -14.59 -3.33 13.58
C LEU A 148 -15.99 -2.73 13.70
N LYS A 149 -16.43 -1.97 12.72
CA LYS A 149 -17.78 -1.36 12.77
C LYS A 149 -18.89 -2.40 12.63
N LEU A 150 -18.69 -3.44 11.81
CA LEU A 150 -19.63 -4.55 11.70
C LEU A 150 -19.69 -5.43 12.96
N SER A 151 -18.66 -5.40 13.82
CA SER A 151 -18.73 -6.06 15.14
C SER A 151 -19.61 -5.31 16.14
N GLU A 152 -19.83 -4.00 15.91
CA GLU A 152 -20.68 -3.17 16.75
C GLU A 152 -22.16 -3.18 16.28
N LYS A 153 -22.38 -3.09 14.96
CA LYS A 153 -23.74 -3.02 14.34
C LYS A 153 -23.71 -3.39 12.86
N GLU A 154 -24.88 -3.75 12.33
CA GLU A 154 -25.06 -3.87 10.88
C GLU A 154 -24.94 -2.50 10.20
N LEU A 155 -24.38 -2.45 8.99
CA LEU A 155 -24.17 -1.22 8.22
C LEU A 155 -24.72 -1.37 6.80
N LYS A 156 -25.30 -0.27 6.28
CA LYS A 156 -25.63 -0.15 4.86
C LYS A 156 -24.38 0.12 4.02
N PHE A 157 -24.42 -0.21 2.74
CA PHE A 157 -23.32 0.09 1.84
C PHE A 157 -22.99 1.58 1.79
N SER A 158 -24.01 2.45 1.75
CA SER A 158 -23.81 3.90 1.81
C SER A 158 -23.06 4.35 3.07
N GLU A 159 -23.44 3.81 4.25
CA GLU A 159 -22.77 4.11 5.52
C GLU A 159 -21.30 3.66 5.53
N ILE A 160 -20.99 2.53 4.87
CA ILE A 160 -19.60 2.07 4.73
C ILE A 160 -18.79 3.00 3.84
N VAL A 161 -19.35 3.47 2.73
CA VAL A 161 -18.69 4.46 1.85
C VAL A 161 -18.38 5.75 2.60
N ASP A 162 -19.36 6.27 3.34
CA ASP A 162 -19.21 7.48 4.16
C ASP A 162 -18.18 7.30 5.28
N LEU A 163 -18.18 6.14 5.94
CA LEU A 163 -17.23 5.79 6.99
C LEU A 163 -15.78 5.79 6.49
N LEU A 164 -15.56 5.19 5.32
CA LEU A 164 -14.22 5.04 4.73
C LEU A 164 -13.75 6.32 4.03
N LYS A 165 -14.67 7.22 3.69
CA LYS A 165 -14.40 8.42 2.88
C LYS A 165 -13.59 8.12 1.61
N CYS A 166 -13.78 6.93 1.06
CA CYS A 166 -13.08 6.47 -0.13
C CYS A 166 -14.01 6.42 -1.34
N HIS A 167 -13.44 6.29 -2.53
CA HIS A 167 -14.23 6.18 -3.74
C HIS A 167 -15.14 4.93 -3.69
N LYS A 168 -16.42 5.08 -4.05
CA LYS A 168 -17.44 4.02 -4.00
C LYS A 168 -16.99 2.70 -4.67
N LYS A 169 -16.28 2.80 -5.81
CA LYS A 169 -15.71 1.64 -6.51
C LYS A 169 -14.73 0.86 -5.62
N TYR A 170 -13.88 1.57 -4.86
CA TYR A 170 -12.93 0.92 -3.96
C TYR A 170 -13.63 0.26 -2.76
N ALA A 171 -14.60 0.95 -2.14
CA ALA A 171 -15.43 0.36 -1.10
C ALA A 171 -16.15 -0.92 -1.58
N SER A 172 -16.65 -0.91 -2.82
CA SER A 172 -17.28 -2.10 -3.44
C SER A 172 -16.31 -3.28 -3.52
N LEU A 173 -15.05 -3.04 -3.95
CA LEU A 173 -14.03 -4.10 -4.03
C LEU A 173 -13.70 -4.69 -2.65
N LEU A 174 -13.60 -3.85 -1.62
CA LEU A 174 -13.37 -4.29 -0.24
C LEU A 174 -14.51 -5.19 0.26
N ILE A 175 -15.75 -4.75 0.07
CA ILE A 175 -16.94 -5.49 0.49
C ILE A 175 -17.06 -6.82 -0.24
N VAL A 176 -16.87 -6.83 -1.57
CA VAL A 176 -16.88 -8.07 -2.36
C VAL A 176 -15.83 -9.03 -1.83
N LYS A 177 -14.60 -8.53 -1.56
CA LYS A 177 -13.52 -9.37 -1.03
C LYS A 177 -13.85 -9.97 0.34
N LEU A 178 -14.37 -9.16 1.26
CA LEU A 178 -14.79 -9.64 2.59
C LEU A 178 -15.93 -10.67 2.50
N HIS A 179 -16.86 -10.48 1.58
CA HIS A 179 -17.96 -11.39 1.33
C HIS A 179 -17.50 -12.71 0.69
N GLU A 180 -16.61 -12.67 -0.32
CA GLU A 180 -15.99 -13.86 -0.91
C GLU A 180 -15.27 -14.71 0.12
N MET A 181 -14.59 -14.06 1.07
CA MET A 181 -13.92 -14.72 2.19
C MET A 181 -14.88 -15.18 3.29
N LYS A 182 -16.20 -14.98 3.11
CA LYS A 182 -17.26 -15.35 4.05
C LYS A 182 -17.13 -14.70 5.44
N LEU A 183 -16.41 -13.60 5.55
CA LEU A 183 -16.26 -12.86 6.82
C LEU A 183 -17.52 -12.04 7.14
N ILE A 184 -18.23 -11.63 6.11
CA ILE A 184 -19.45 -10.83 6.21
C ILE A 184 -20.60 -11.46 5.41
N ASN A 185 -21.82 -11.22 5.86
CA ASN A 185 -23.06 -11.54 5.16
C ASN A 185 -23.62 -10.29 4.50
N ARG A 186 -24.28 -10.46 3.35
CA ARG A 186 -25.03 -9.43 2.67
C ARG A 186 -26.51 -9.78 2.68
N LYS A 187 -27.34 -8.82 3.07
CA LYS A 187 -28.80 -8.87 2.92
C LYS A 187 -29.17 -7.91 1.79
N GLY A 188 -29.37 -8.44 0.60
CA GLY A 188 -29.74 -7.69 -0.61
C GLY A 188 -30.30 -8.66 -1.65
N SER A 189 -31.22 -8.19 -2.50
CA SER A 189 -31.92 -9.01 -3.50
C SER A 189 -31.27 -9.01 -4.87
N SER A 190 -30.40 -8.05 -5.15
CA SER A 190 -29.76 -7.82 -6.44
C SER A 190 -28.38 -8.45 -6.54
N GLN A 191 -27.97 -8.88 -7.75
CA GLN A 191 -26.57 -9.31 -7.98
C GLN A 191 -25.58 -8.15 -7.88
N LYS A 192 -26.02 -6.91 -8.18
CA LYS A 192 -25.20 -5.72 -8.05
C LYS A 192 -25.31 -5.15 -6.63
N LEU A 193 -24.22 -4.53 -6.15
CA LEU A 193 -24.21 -3.81 -4.88
C LEU A 193 -25.07 -2.56 -4.97
N GLU A 194 -26.06 -2.46 -4.09
CA GLU A 194 -26.95 -1.32 -3.95
C GLU A 194 -26.65 -0.53 -2.67
N GLU A 195 -26.99 0.75 -2.65
CA GLU A 195 -26.71 1.64 -1.52
C GLU A 195 -27.37 1.21 -0.21
N ASN A 196 -28.52 0.56 -0.33
CA ASN A 196 -29.31 0.07 0.80
C ASN A 196 -28.98 -1.37 1.22
N ASP A 197 -28.06 -2.05 0.54
CA ASP A 197 -27.64 -3.39 0.94
C ASP A 197 -27.06 -3.36 2.36
N LEU A 198 -27.54 -4.27 3.19
CA LEU A 198 -27.15 -4.35 4.58
C LEU A 198 -26.09 -5.42 4.78
N PHE A 199 -25.06 -5.10 5.53
CA PHE A 199 -23.95 -5.99 5.83
C PHE A 199 -23.85 -6.24 7.33
N SER A 200 -23.48 -7.47 7.68
CA SER A 200 -23.24 -7.92 9.06
C SER A 200 -22.06 -8.90 9.11
N LEU A 201 -21.47 -9.11 10.27
CA LEU A 201 -20.52 -10.20 10.45
C LEU A 201 -21.21 -11.54 10.22
N ASN A 202 -20.47 -12.49 9.64
CA ASN A 202 -21.00 -13.82 9.39
C ASN A 202 -20.97 -14.66 10.68
N THR A 203 -22.14 -14.90 11.27
CA THR A 203 -22.30 -15.74 12.47
C THR A 203 -21.85 -17.20 12.27
N ASN A 204 -21.89 -17.69 11.04
CA ASN A 204 -21.53 -19.06 10.67
C ASN A 204 -20.10 -19.16 10.12
N PHE A 205 -19.27 -18.10 10.30
CA PHE A 205 -17.89 -18.14 9.84
C PHE A 205 -17.12 -19.24 10.54
N ASN A 206 -16.50 -20.13 9.77
CA ASN A 206 -15.61 -21.16 10.30
C ASN A 206 -14.42 -21.35 9.37
N SER A 207 -13.22 -21.29 9.94
CA SER A 207 -11.97 -21.55 9.24
C SER A 207 -11.12 -22.50 10.09
N PRO A 208 -10.41 -23.47 9.49
CA PRO A 208 -9.46 -24.31 10.20
C PRO A 208 -8.31 -23.47 10.75
N ASN A 209 -7.90 -22.43 10.04
CA ASN A 209 -6.81 -21.53 10.42
C ASN A 209 -7.32 -20.42 11.34
N SER A 210 -6.62 -20.19 12.44
CA SER A 210 -6.87 -19.06 13.34
C SER A 210 -6.31 -17.76 12.80
N PHE A 211 -5.37 -17.81 11.85
CA PHE A 211 -4.82 -16.64 11.16
C PHE A 211 -5.42 -16.50 9.77
N ILE A 212 -5.99 -15.33 9.49
CA ILE A 212 -6.64 -15.00 8.24
C ILE A 212 -5.97 -13.76 7.65
N LEU A 213 -5.40 -13.89 6.46
CA LEU A 213 -4.85 -12.76 5.71
C LEU A 213 -5.88 -12.30 4.67
N ILE A 214 -6.29 -11.03 4.75
CA ILE A 214 -7.10 -10.36 3.73
C ILE A 214 -6.16 -9.53 2.88
N PRO A 215 -5.83 -9.97 1.65
CA PRO A 215 -5.01 -9.17 0.75
C PRO A 215 -5.79 -7.91 0.36
N PRO A 216 -5.10 -6.77 0.17
CA PRO A 216 -5.74 -5.58 -0.38
C PRO A 216 -6.33 -5.93 -1.76
N PRO A 217 -7.52 -5.43 -2.10
CA PRO A 217 -8.08 -5.67 -3.42
C PRO A 217 -7.13 -5.09 -4.45
N LEU A 218 -6.78 -5.88 -5.48
CA LEU A 218 -6.00 -5.40 -6.60
C LEU A 218 -6.83 -4.29 -7.28
N GLN A 219 -6.43 -3.06 -7.07
CA GLN A 219 -6.88 -2.00 -7.95
C GLN A 219 -6.20 -2.27 -9.30
N ASN A 220 -7.00 -2.62 -10.30
CA ASN A 220 -6.65 -2.29 -11.67
C ASN A 220 -6.74 -0.75 -11.74
N CYS A 221 -5.69 -0.11 -11.23
CA CYS A 221 -5.54 1.34 -11.24
C CYS A 221 -5.19 1.76 -12.66
N THR A 222 -6.14 1.62 -13.58
CA THR A 222 -6.02 2.16 -14.92
C THR A 222 -6.04 3.69 -14.93
N ASP A 223 -6.42 4.33 -13.80
CA ASP A 223 -6.60 5.79 -13.77
C ASP A 223 -5.55 6.57 -12.94
N SER A 224 -4.65 5.91 -12.21
CA SER A 224 -3.63 6.63 -11.41
C SER A 224 -2.22 6.02 -11.47
N HIS A 225 -2.04 4.86 -12.06
CA HIS A 225 -0.73 4.35 -12.39
C HIS A 225 -0.48 4.59 -13.88
N LEU A 226 0.47 5.44 -14.16
CA LEU A 226 1.27 5.25 -15.35
C LEU A 226 1.59 3.77 -15.40
N SER A 227 1.03 3.03 -16.36
CA SER A 227 1.33 1.63 -16.53
C SER A 227 2.86 1.47 -16.51
N LEU A 228 3.39 0.33 -16.10
CA LEU A 228 4.85 0.08 -16.22
C LEU A 228 5.37 0.51 -17.60
N ALA A 229 4.54 0.33 -18.65
CA ALA A 229 4.82 0.80 -20.00
C ALA A 229 4.88 2.32 -20.11
N GLU A 230 4.06 3.08 -19.37
CA GLU A 230 4.12 4.55 -19.36
C GLU A 230 5.27 5.08 -18.51
N MET A 231 5.67 4.38 -17.44
CA MET A 231 6.90 4.69 -16.71
C MET A 231 8.13 4.43 -17.59
N GLU A 232 8.17 3.32 -18.33
CA GLU A 232 9.23 3.03 -19.29
C GLU A 232 9.26 4.06 -20.44
N LYS A 233 8.10 4.51 -20.92
CA LYS A 233 8.00 5.62 -21.89
C LYS A 233 8.58 6.91 -21.30
N LYS A 234 8.19 7.29 -20.10
CA LYS A 234 8.73 8.49 -19.42
C LYS A 234 10.24 8.42 -19.23
N ASP A 235 10.76 7.29 -18.79
CA ASP A 235 12.20 7.14 -18.57
C ASP A 235 12.97 7.10 -19.88
N SER A 236 12.41 6.49 -20.93
CA SER A 236 12.97 6.52 -22.28
C SER A 236 12.99 7.92 -22.85
N ILE A 237 11.94 8.72 -22.63
CA ILE A 237 11.89 10.15 -23.01
C ILE A 237 12.98 10.93 -22.28
N LYS A 238 13.10 10.78 -20.95
CA LYS A 238 14.13 11.45 -20.14
C LYS A 238 15.54 11.10 -20.63
N CYS A 239 15.82 9.81 -20.84
CA CYS A 239 17.10 9.35 -21.35
C CYS A 239 17.43 9.94 -22.71
N ALA A 240 16.46 9.99 -23.64
CA ALA A 240 16.64 10.59 -24.96
C ALA A 240 16.93 12.11 -24.85
N ILE A 241 16.19 12.84 -24.03
CA ILE A 241 16.40 14.27 -23.76
C ILE A 241 17.82 14.51 -23.24
N VAL A 242 18.22 13.79 -22.19
CA VAL A 242 19.56 13.94 -21.57
C VAL A 242 20.66 13.62 -22.58
N ARG A 243 20.50 12.57 -23.41
CA ARG A 243 21.44 12.19 -24.45
C ARG A 243 21.62 13.31 -25.46
N PHE A 244 20.55 13.87 -26.00
CA PHE A 244 20.62 14.94 -26.99
C PHE A 244 21.19 16.25 -26.42
N LEU A 245 20.84 16.62 -25.19
CA LEU A 245 21.38 17.79 -24.51
C LEU A 245 22.88 17.63 -24.20
N LYS A 246 23.33 16.43 -23.82
CA LYS A 246 24.77 16.16 -23.64
C LYS A 246 25.56 16.24 -24.95
N GLN A 247 24.97 15.84 -26.07
CA GLN A 247 25.62 15.89 -27.38
C GLN A 247 25.72 17.31 -27.97
N SER A 248 24.70 18.13 -27.72
CA SER A 248 24.55 19.42 -28.43
C SER A 248 24.67 20.64 -27.51
N GLN A 249 24.87 20.45 -26.20
CA GLN A 249 24.96 21.47 -25.13
C GLN A 249 23.77 22.46 -25.07
N LYS A 250 23.27 22.91 -26.22
CA LYS A 250 22.05 23.74 -26.36
C LYS A 250 21.27 23.27 -27.59
N LEU A 251 19.97 23.05 -27.41
CA LEU A 251 19.02 22.73 -28.49
C LEU A 251 17.75 23.54 -28.30
N GLU A 252 17.21 24.03 -29.38
CA GLU A 252 15.84 24.58 -29.37
C GLU A 252 14.84 23.49 -29.02
N ARG A 253 13.79 23.87 -28.28
CA ARG A 253 12.78 22.95 -27.79
C ARG A 253 12.10 22.16 -28.91
N SER A 254 11.75 22.83 -30.01
CA SER A 254 11.14 22.23 -31.19
C SER A 254 12.01 21.14 -31.84
N VAL A 255 13.29 21.42 -31.98
CA VAL A 255 14.29 20.48 -32.54
C VAL A 255 14.53 19.31 -31.60
N LEU A 256 14.54 19.53 -30.26
CA LEU A 256 14.66 18.50 -29.29
C LEU A 256 13.45 17.56 -29.30
N GLU A 257 12.24 18.13 -29.33
CA GLU A 257 10.98 17.36 -29.41
C GLU A 257 10.91 16.48 -30.65
N GLU A 258 11.33 17.00 -31.81
CA GLU A 258 11.37 16.21 -33.06
C GLU A 258 12.37 15.07 -33.00
N LYS A 259 13.59 15.32 -32.51
CA LYS A 259 14.62 14.27 -32.33
C LYS A 259 14.19 13.19 -31.33
N VAL A 260 13.55 13.58 -30.24
CA VAL A 260 13.04 12.64 -29.24
C VAL A 260 11.91 11.78 -29.81
N LYS A 261 10.95 12.38 -30.53
CA LYS A 261 9.88 11.66 -31.23
C LYS A 261 10.45 10.61 -32.19
N LYS A 262 11.39 11.00 -33.05
CA LYS A 262 12.00 10.10 -34.06
C LYS A 262 12.71 8.89 -33.43
N VAL A 263 13.32 9.03 -32.27
CA VAL A 263 13.96 7.91 -31.56
C VAL A 263 12.92 7.01 -30.86
N LEU A 264 11.81 7.59 -30.44
CA LEU A 264 10.77 6.85 -29.70
C LEU A 264 9.78 6.13 -30.62
N GLU A 265 9.53 6.65 -31.82
CA GLU A 265 8.70 5.99 -32.86
C GLU A 265 9.23 4.59 -33.20
N ASN A 266 10.54 4.39 -33.22
CA ASN A 266 11.15 3.09 -33.47
C ASN A 266 11.12 2.12 -32.26
N LYS A 267 10.70 2.60 -31.09
CA LYS A 267 10.77 1.82 -29.83
C LYS A 267 9.41 1.45 -29.26
N PHE A 268 8.36 2.17 -29.66
CA PHE A 268 7.03 2.06 -29.06
C PHE A 268 5.89 1.89 -30.10
N ASN A 269 6.21 1.48 -31.32
CA ASN A 269 5.23 0.99 -32.31
C ASN A 269 4.86 -0.47 -32.05
#